data_2a995991c70cac395fe5ad55c4fca124
#
_entry.id   2a995991c70cac395fe5ad55c4fca124
#
_cell.length_a   1.000
_cell.length_b   1.000
_cell.length_c   1.000
_cell.angle_alpha   90.00
_cell.angle_beta   90.00
_cell.angle_gamma   90.00
#
_symmetry.space_group_name_H-M   'P 1'
#
loop_
_entity.id
_entity.type
_entity.pdbx_description
1 polymer ?
#
loop_
_entity_poly.entity_id
_entity_poly.type
_entity_poly.pdbx_seq_one_letter_code
_entity_poly.pdbx_strand_id
1 'polypeptide(L)'
;TLREELARYFASVFEKRSAVGQHRLAANGARLHTQKDLTPETLIRVGQVIKRYDDIDRRIASIRLALPELAGSLDDPILRTQAQQAARDVVDQLDADTIDRFAAYELIANAADLSPVDKLAMALSGWLMGAEYSIQSLPEALSLFEGRLLVVDFLTTDEDEADERRSLVDRLVKLEGMSANRVAAIVRNVPSPSSIRVAVDTEGAIGRFQIPATEDSAGAIGFVPPEYHESRQYPLVIAFQGEFTTPENYLAWWQSQAEQTGTIIVVPQLSADGAIAYGASAAEHTRFLNFLRTLKLGLRIDDDRVFVAGHGIGGEIAMDMVTSHPDLFAGVISICGLGRKHLQWTVWNAVNVPWYVVVGDGQGGWYERAGILLTKLLKRSDDSGQFCDAMIVKYLNRGPEPYFEEADDVFAWMAVHRRDRFPEKIYADILRSTDLSWSWVQLESVPDQFTKLDEPSQAEDGGFHPARLKARRTNKYFAVDAAPGKACSVLLSPEIPDFDIQQPYLISKGSKRVTVNYDPDIRVLLEQVRLTGDRSRLWFMKVDLSD
;
A
#
# COMPACT_ATOMS: atom_id res chain seq x y z
N THR A 1 -14.86 27.53 28.52
CA THR A 1 -15.82 26.74 29.34
C THR A 1 -15.85 25.29 28.88
N LEU A 2 -16.29 24.35 29.74
CA LEU A 2 -16.45 22.92 29.39
C LEU A 2 -17.29 22.75 28.11
N ARG A 3 -18.35 23.55 27.94
CA ARG A 3 -19.17 23.56 26.73
C ARG A 3 -18.38 23.92 25.46
N GLU A 4 -17.52 24.91 25.53
CA GLU A 4 -16.68 25.31 24.39
C GLU A 4 -15.65 24.22 24.04
N GLU A 5 -15.06 23.57 25.04
CA GLU A 5 -14.14 22.46 24.83
C GLU A 5 -14.83 21.27 24.19
N LEU A 6 -16.01 20.89 24.67
CA LEU A 6 -16.84 19.84 24.08
C LEU A 6 -17.23 20.17 22.63
N ALA A 7 -17.65 21.42 22.39
CA ALA A 7 -18.03 21.85 21.04
C ALA A 7 -16.84 21.77 20.05
N ARG A 8 -15.65 22.20 20.49
CA ARG A 8 -14.41 22.07 19.69
C ARG A 8 -14.04 20.60 19.46
N TYR A 9 -14.18 19.76 20.48
CA TYR A 9 -13.93 18.33 20.38
C TYR A 9 -14.85 17.69 19.33
N PHE A 10 -16.17 17.90 19.40
CA PHE A 10 -17.11 17.35 18.42
C PHE A 10 -16.82 17.83 17.00
N ALA A 11 -16.58 19.14 16.81
CA ALA A 11 -16.22 19.66 15.50
C ALA A 11 -14.95 18.97 14.95
N SER A 12 -13.93 18.82 15.79
CA SER A 12 -12.68 18.13 15.40
C SER A 12 -12.92 16.64 15.04
N VAL A 13 -13.77 15.93 15.77
CA VAL A 13 -14.11 14.54 15.48
C VAL A 13 -14.80 14.41 14.11
N PHE A 14 -15.78 15.27 13.81
CA PHE A 14 -16.49 15.23 12.53
C PHE A 14 -15.58 15.61 11.36
N GLU A 15 -14.73 16.61 11.53
CA GLU A 15 -13.73 16.98 10.51
C GLU A 15 -12.74 15.85 10.23
N LYS A 16 -12.19 15.23 11.28
CA LYS A 16 -11.28 14.08 11.16
C LYS A 16 -11.96 12.92 10.44
N ARG A 17 -13.18 12.54 10.84
CA ARG A 17 -13.96 11.48 10.18
C ARG A 17 -14.20 11.79 8.70
N SER A 18 -14.61 13.03 8.38
CA SER A 18 -14.81 13.45 7.00
C SER A 18 -13.51 13.41 6.19
N ALA A 19 -12.37 13.80 6.80
CA ALA A 19 -11.06 13.78 6.14
C ALA A 19 -10.59 12.38 5.79
N VAL A 20 -10.95 11.37 6.61
CA VAL A 20 -10.63 9.95 6.34
C VAL A 20 -11.75 9.22 5.58
N GLY A 21 -12.74 9.95 5.02
CA GLY A 21 -13.81 9.45 4.14
C GLY A 21 -14.99 8.81 4.85
N GLN A 22 -15.08 8.90 6.14
CA GLN A 22 -16.28 8.53 6.90
C GLN A 22 -17.32 9.66 6.79
N HIS A 23 -17.70 9.98 5.54
CA HIS A 23 -18.50 11.16 5.23
C HIS A 23 -19.91 11.09 5.80
N ARG A 24 -20.55 9.92 5.69
CA ARG A 24 -21.91 9.71 6.20
C ARG A 24 -21.97 9.72 7.72
N LEU A 25 -21.00 9.06 8.39
CA LEU A 25 -20.90 9.08 9.85
C LEU A 25 -20.63 10.48 10.38
N ALA A 26 -19.71 11.21 9.73
CA ALA A 26 -19.39 12.58 10.08
C ALA A 26 -20.63 13.49 9.94
N ALA A 27 -21.33 13.46 8.80
CA ALA A 27 -22.49 14.29 8.54
C ALA A 27 -23.70 13.95 9.44
N ASN A 28 -23.98 12.65 9.65
CA ASN A 28 -25.08 12.21 10.51
C ASN A 28 -24.81 12.56 11.98
N GLY A 29 -23.58 12.35 12.46
CA GLY A 29 -23.18 12.79 13.78
C GLY A 29 -23.31 14.32 13.94
N ALA A 30 -22.84 15.08 12.95
CA ALA A 30 -22.94 16.54 12.93
C ALA A 30 -24.39 17.04 12.98
N ARG A 31 -25.33 16.40 12.28
CA ARG A 31 -26.76 16.76 12.27
C ARG A 31 -27.47 16.55 13.60
N LEU A 32 -26.94 15.70 14.49
CA LEU A 32 -27.50 15.48 15.82
C LEU A 32 -27.19 16.65 16.78
N HIS A 33 -26.19 17.48 16.47
CA HIS A 33 -25.81 18.62 17.30
C HIS A 33 -26.54 19.90 16.88
N THR A 34 -27.05 20.60 17.86
CA THR A 34 -27.83 21.83 17.68
C THR A 34 -27.01 23.07 18.06
N GLN A 35 -27.59 24.26 17.79
CA GLN A 35 -27.02 25.53 18.26
C GLN A 35 -26.86 25.63 19.78
N LYS A 36 -27.62 24.80 20.54
CA LYS A 36 -27.48 24.73 22.00
C LYS A 36 -26.22 23.98 22.44
N ASP A 37 -25.75 23.06 21.60
CA ASP A 37 -24.58 22.21 21.91
C ASP A 37 -23.28 22.85 21.40
N LEU A 38 -23.35 23.65 20.34
CA LEU A 38 -22.19 24.21 19.64
C LEU A 38 -22.07 25.74 19.86
N THR A 39 -20.85 26.24 19.73
CA THR A 39 -20.59 27.69 19.64
C THR A 39 -20.78 28.16 18.18
N PRO A 40 -20.95 29.47 17.92
CA PRO A 40 -21.09 29.98 16.55
C PRO A 40 -19.92 29.57 15.63
N GLU A 41 -18.70 29.57 16.13
CA GLU A 41 -17.50 29.15 15.39
C GLU A 41 -17.54 27.66 15.05
N THR A 42 -17.82 26.81 16.03
CA THR A 42 -17.91 25.34 15.82
C THR A 42 -19.11 24.95 14.97
N LEU A 43 -20.20 25.71 15.03
CA LEU A 43 -21.37 25.52 14.18
C LEU A 43 -21.05 25.71 12.69
N ILE A 44 -20.21 26.71 12.35
CA ILE A 44 -19.74 26.93 10.98
C ILE A 44 -18.92 25.72 10.50
N ARG A 45 -17.99 25.23 11.30
CA ARG A 45 -17.13 24.09 10.98
C ARG A 45 -17.97 22.81 10.76
N VAL A 46 -18.86 22.51 11.68
CA VAL A 46 -19.79 21.38 11.57
C VAL A 46 -20.71 21.51 10.35
N GLY A 47 -21.19 22.74 10.06
CA GLY A 47 -21.98 23.03 8.86
C GLY A 47 -21.21 22.76 7.56
N GLN A 48 -19.91 22.98 7.53
CA GLN A 48 -19.07 22.65 6.37
C GLN A 48 -18.99 21.13 6.12
N VAL A 49 -18.90 20.33 7.19
CA VAL A 49 -18.93 18.84 7.07
C VAL A 49 -20.24 18.37 6.47
N ILE A 50 -21.36 18.88 6.97
CA ILE A 50 -22.70 18.53 6.43
C ILE A 50 -22.81 18.96 4.97
N LYS A 51 -22.43 20.20 4.65
CA LYS A 51 -22.48 20.72 3.29
C LYS A 51 -21.67 19.89 2.32
N ARG A 52 -20.44 19.50 2.72
CA ARG A 52 -19.58 18.64 1.88
C ARG A 52 -20.26 17.31 1.54
N TYR A 53 -20.90 16.67 2.52
CA TYR A 53 -21.63 15.43 2.29
C TYR A 53 -22.85 15.64 1.38
N ASP A 54 -23.65 16.69 1.62
CA ASP A 54 -24.80 17.04 0.79
C ASP A 54 -24.40 17.40 -0.67
N ASP A 55 -23.21 17.99 -0.87
CA ASP A 55 -22.67 18.27 -2.19
C ASP A 55 -22.27 16.96 -2.90
N ILE A 56 -21.64 16.02 -2.21
CA ILE A 56 -21.32 14.68 -2.73
C ILE A 56 -22.59 13.94 -3.14
N ASP A 57 -23.58 13.89 -2.27
CA ASP A 57 -24.86 13.20 -2.54
C ASP A 57 -25.58 13.78 -3.78
N ARG A 58 -25.56 15.13 -3.94
CA ARG A 58 -26.14 15.77 -5.12
C ARG A 58 -25.38 15.44 -6.40
N ARG A 59 -24.06 15.41 -6.37
CA ARG A 59 -23.23 15.01 -7.52
C ARG A 59 -23.52 13.57 -7.91
N ILE A 60 -23.56 12.64 -6.95
CA ILE A 60 -23.89 11.23 -7.17
C ILE A 60 -25.28 11.10 -7.81
N ALA A 61 -26.30 11.78 -7.28
CA ALA A 61 -27.65 11.76 -7.83
C ALA A 61 -27.69 12.30 -9.28
N SER A 62 -26.95 13.37 -9.58
CA SER A 62 -26.85 13.93 -10.93
C SER A 62 -26.24 12.94 -11.92
N ILE A 63 -25.13 12.29 -11.57
CA ILE A 63 -24.46 11.31 -12.44
C ILE A 63 -25.34 10.07 -12.67
N ARG A 64 -26.00 9.57 -11.62
CA ARG A 64 -26.92 8.42 -11.72
C ARG A 64 -28.07 8.64 -12.70
N LEU A 65 -28.52 9.88 -12.87
CA LEU A 65 -29.54 10.23 -13.85
C LEU A 65 -28.94 10.44 -15.26
N ALA A 66 -27.81 11.16 -15.34
CA ALA A 66 -27.24 11.57 -16.61
C ALA A 66 -26.64 10.41 -17.43
N LEU A 67 -25.93 9.46 -16.77
CA LEU A 67 -25.26 8.38 -17.52
C LEU A 67 -26.20 7.47 -18.30
N PRO A 68 -27.30 6.94 -17.73
CA PRO A 68 -28.27 6.13 -18.48
C PRO A 68 -28.94 6.91 -19.61
N GLU A 69 -29.23 8.21 -19.41
CA GLU A 69 -29.83 9.07 -20.42
C GLU A 69 -28.86 9.26 -21.62
N LEU A 70 -27.60 9.62 -21.35
CA LEU A 70 -26.58 9.75 -22.39
C LEU A 70 -26.37 8.44 -23.16
N ALA A 71 -26.27 7.31 -22.46
CA ALA A 71 -26.12 6.00 -23.11
C ALA A 71 -27.34 5.61 -23.94
N GLY A 72 -28.56 5.98 -23.50
CA GLY A 72 -29.81 5.73 -24.21
C GLY A 72 -29.99 6.57 -25.47
N SER A 73 -29.37 7.76 -25.55
CA SER A 73 -29.50 8.69 -26.66
C SER A 73 -28.65 8.36 -27.90
N LEU A 74 -27.81 7.32 -27.84
CA LEU A 74 -26.95 6.91 -28.95
C LEU A 74 -27.77 6.33 -30.12
N ASP A 75 -27.45 6.71 -31.35
CA ASP A 75 -28.14 6.24 -32.58
C ASP A 75 -27.76 4.79 -32.92
N ASP A 76 -26.45 4.45 -32.82
CA ASP A 76 -25.96 3.11 -33.14
C ASP A 76 -26.42 2.08 -32.08
N PRO A 77 -27.18 1.03 -32.48
CA PRO A 77 -27.72 0.05 -31.53
C PRO A 77 -26.66 -0.77 -30.79
N ILE A 78 -25.51 -1.04 -31.46
CA ILE A 78 -24.42 -1.84 -30.87
C ILE A 78 -23.71 -1.01 -29.80
N LEU A 79 -23.27 0.20 -30.17
CA LEU A 79 -22.64 1.13 -29.23
C LEU A 79 -23.56 1.47 -28.06
N ARG A 80 -24.87 1.66 -28.33
CA ARG A 80 -25.89 1.91 -27.31
C ARG A 80 -25.94 0.79 -26.28
N THR A 81 -25.98 -0.47 -26.74
CA THR A 81 -26.03 -1.63 -25.83
C THR A 81 -24.78 -1.71 -24.96
N GLN A 82 -23.61 -1.55 -25.52
CA GLN A 82 -22.34 -1.56 -24.78
C GLN A 82 -22.25 -0.40 -23.80
N ALA A 83 -22.62 0.80 -24.23
CA ALA A 83 -22.61 2.01 -23.39
C ALA A 83 -23.60 1.91 -22.24
N GLN A 84 -24.79 1.35 -22.46
CA GLN A 84 -25.78 1.11 -21.40
C GLN A 84 -25.28 0.09 -20.37
N GLN A 85 -24.51 -0.93 -20.79
CA GLN A 85 -23.91 -1.86 -19.85
C GLN A 85 -22.80 -1.16 -19.02
N ALA A 86 -21.88 -0.44 -19.68
CA ALA A 86 -20.84 0.31 -19.00
C ALA A 86 -21.43 1.37 -18.04
N ALA A 87 -22.47 2.07 -18.44
CA ALA A 87 -23.16 3.05 -17.58
C ALA A 87 -23.80 2.40 -16.35
N ARG A 88 -24.39 1.21 -16.49
CA ARG A 88 -24.93 0.44 -15.34
C ARG A 88 -23.82 0.06 -14.38
N ASP A 89 -22.72 -0.52 -14.89
CA ASP A 89 -21.59 -0.95 -14.07
C ASP A 89 -20.99 0.23 -13.27
N VAL A 90 -20.95 1.42 -13.88
CA VAL A 90 -20.52 2.65 -13.23
C VAL A 90 -21.51 3.09 -12.14
N VAL A 91 -22.82 3.14 -12.46
CA VAL A 91 -23.87 3.58 -11.52
C VAL A 91 -23.94 2.69 -10.29
N ASP A 92 -23.76 1.37 -10.47
CA ASP A 92 -23.78 0.39 -9.38
C ASP A 92 -22.60 0.54 -8.42
N GLN A 93 -21.45 1.04 -8.92
CA GLN A 93 -20.22 1.25 -8.15
C GLN A 93 -19.97 2.73 -7.77
N LEU A 94 -20.92 3.62 -8.09
CA LEU A 94 -20.79 5.04 -7.82
C LEU A 94 -21.10 5.38 -6.38
N ASP A 95 -20.12 5.97 -5.70
CA ASP A 95 -20.24 6.44 -4.33
C ASP A 95 -19.38 7.69 -4.05
N ALA A 96 -19.26 8.06 -2.76
CA ALA A 96 -18.49 9.22 -2.32
C ALA A 96 -16.98 9.13 -2.65
N ASP A 97 -16.44 7.93 -2.77
CA ASP A 97 -15.00 7.71 -3.04
C ASP A 97 -14.67 7.71 -4.55
N THR A 98 -15.69 7.56 -5.41
CA THR A 98 -15.52 7.53 -6.87
C THR A 98 -16.02 8.79 -7.59
N ILE A 99 -16.81 9.65 -6.90
CA ILE A 99 -17.46 10.80 -7.54
C ILE A 99 -16.47 11.80 -8.15
N ASP A 100 -15.30 11.99 -7.54
CA ASP A 100 -14.30 12.94 -8.04
C ASP A 100 -13.65 12.51 -9.37
N ARG A 101 -13.80 11.23 -9.77
CA ARG A 101 -13.38 10.74 -11.08
C ARG A 101 -14.20 11.32 -12.23
N PHE A 102 -15.37 11.92 -11.94
CA PHE A 102 -16.22 12.61 -12.90
C PHE A 102 -15.88 14.10 -13.07
N ALA A 103 -14.87 14.64 -12.40
CA ALA A 103 -14.57 16.07 -12.44
C ALA A 103 -14.42 16.62 -13.87
N ALA A 104 -13.78 15.89 -14.78
CA ALA A 104 -13.64 16.31 -16.19
C ALA A 104 -15.00 16.33 -16.91
N TYR A 105 -15.86 15.34 -16.69
CA TYR A 105 -17.21 15.33 -17.24
C TYR A 105 -18.07 16.46 -16.64
N GLU A 106 -18.03 16.69 -15.36
CA GLU A 106 -18.83 17.75 -14.69
C GLU A 106 -18.53 19.14 -15.24
N LEU A 107 -17.27 19.41 -15.63
CA LEU A 107 -16.88 20.66 -16.27
C LEU A 107 -17.57 20.89 -17.63
N ILE A 108 -17.86 19.83 -18.37
CA ILE A 108 -18.43 19.90 -19.71
C ILE A 108 -19.89 19.46 -19.81
N ALA A 109 -20.48 19.00 -18.71
CA ALA A 109 -21.85 18.43 -18.73
C ALA A 109 -22.89 19.37 -19.38
N ASN A 110 -22.74 20.68 -19.16
CA ASN A 110 -23.64 21.72 -19.69
C ASN A 110 -23.09 22.40 -20.97
N ALA A 111 -21.95 21.97 -21.52
CA ALA A 111 -21.38 22.53 -22.73
C ALA A 111 -22.29 22.20 -23.94
N ALA A 112 -22.73 23.23 -24.66
CA ALA A 112 -23.65 23.06 -25.81
C ALA A 112 -22.92 22.62 -27.10
N ASP A 113 -21.62 22.81 -27.16
CA ASP A 113 -20.75 22.52 -28.28
C ASP A 113 -20.21 21.08 -28.30
N LEU A 114 -20.40 20.33 -27.21
CA LEU A 114 -20.01 18.93 -27.14
C LEU A 114 -21.19 17.98 -27.32
N SER A 115 -20.98 16.94 -28.14
CA SER A 115 -22.00 15.94 -28.41
C SER A 115 -22.30 15.07 -27.15
N PRO A 116 -23.50 14.47 -27.05
CA PRO A 116 -23.78 13.48 -25.99
C PRO A 116 -22.79 12.31 -26.01
N VAL A 117 -22.26 11.93 -27.17
CA VAL A 117 -21.27 10.86 -27.36
C VAL A 117 -19.95 11.22 -26.66
N ASP A 118 -19.45 12.44 -26.90
CA ASP A 118 -18.20 12.91 -26.29
C ASP A 118 -18.31 13.02 -24.76
N LYS A 119 -19.46 13.55 -24.29
CA LYS A 119 -19.75 13.66 -22.85
C LYS A 119 -19.76 12.29 -22.17
N LEU A 120 -20.42 11.31 -22.80
CA LEU A 120 -20.47 9.95 -22.29
C LEU A 120 -19.09 9.30 -22.27
N ALA A 121 -18.30 9.46 -23.34
CA ALA A 121 -16.94 8.95 -23.42
C ALA A 121 -16.06 9.48 -22.28
N MET A 122 -16.12 10.80 -22.03
CA MET A 122 -15.36 11.42 -20.93
C MET A 122 -15.83 10.97 -19.57
N ALA A 123 -17.14 10.78 -19.37
CA ALA A 123 -17.68 10.29 -18.10
C ALA A 123 -17.20 8.85 -17.82
N LEU A 124 -17.35 7.94 -18.78
CA LEU A 124 -16.99 6.54 -18.65
C LEU A 124 -15.48 6.35 -18.46
N SER A 125 -14.66 6.98 -19.32
CA SER A 125 -13.20 6.87 -19.25
C SER A 125 -12.62 7.55 -18.00
N GLY A 126 -13.16 8.71 -17.60
CA GLY A 126 -12.77 9.40 -16.40
C GLY A 126 -13.04 8.57 -15.13
N TRP A 127 -14.20 7.92 -15.05
CA TRP A 127 -14.49 7.03 -13.93
C TRP A 127 -13.53 5.85 -13.87
N LEU A 128 -13.17 5.29 -15.02
CA LEU A 128 -12.32 4.10 -15.12
C LEU A 128 -10.85 4.39 -14.80
N MET A 129 -10.32 5.51 -15.29
CA MET A 129 -8.89 5.82 -15.25
C MET A 129 -8.52 7.00 -14.32
N GLY A 130 -9.50 7.82 -13.91
CA GLY A 130 -9.29 9.11 -13.27
C GLY A 130 -9.59 10.27 -14.23
N ALA A 131 -10.01 11.41 -13.66
CA ALA A 131 -10.48 12.56 -14.44
C ALA A 131 -9.41 13.09 -15.43
N GLU A 132 -8.13 13.04 -15.04
CA GLU A 132 -6.99 13.50 -15.85
C GLU A 132 -6.71 12.64 -17.08
N TYR A 133 -7.22 11.41 -17.13
CA TYR A 133 -7.07 10.48 -18.26
C TYR A 133 -8.35 10.37 -19.11
N SER A 134 -9.33 11.28 -18.92
CA SER A 134 -10.59 11.26 -19.68
C SER A 134 -10.34 11.45 -21.18
N ILE A 135 -11.08 10.70 -22.00
CA ILE A 135 -10.99 10.71 -23.47
C ILE A 135 -12.36 10.97 -24.11
N GLN A 136 -12.38 11.53 -25.32
CA GLN A 136 -13.62 11.87 -26.05
C GLN A 136 -14.07 10.78 -27.02
N SER A 137 -13.24 9.79 -27.32
CA SER A 137 -13.59 8.67 -28.21
C SER A 137 -14.41 7.62 -27.44
N LEU A 138 -15.69 7.47 -27.78
CA LEU A 138 -16.56 6.47 -27.15
C LEU A 138 -16.14 5.02 -27.46
N PRO A 139 -15.75 4.65 -28.71
CA PRO A 139 -15.23 3.31 -28.96
C PRO A 139 -14.02 2.96 -28.10
N GLU A 140 -13.05 3.90 -27.98
CA GLU A 140 -11.90 3.68 -27.08
C GLU A 140 -12.33 3.58 -25.61
N ALA A 141 -13.26 4.43 -25.14
CA ALA A 141 -13.75 4.38 -23.76
C ALA A 141 -14.42 3.04 -23.44
N LEU A 142 -15.22 2.49 -24.35
CA LEU A 142 -15.86 1.17 -24.21
C LEU A 142 -14.83 0.03 -24.26
N SER A 143 -13.82 0.12 -25.13
CA SER A 143 -12.72 -0.83 -25.20
C SER A 143 -11.94 -0.91 -23.90
N LEU A 144 -11.78 0.21 -23.16
CA LEU A 144 -11.14 0.23 -21.84
C LEU A 144 -11.94 -0.55 -20.78
N PHE A 145 -13.26 -0.66 -20.87
CA PHE A 145 -14.06 -1.50 -19.97
C PHE A 145 -13.77 -2.99 -20.18
N GLU A 146 -13.61 -3.44 -21.42
CA GLU A 146 -13.12 -4.80 -21.71
C GLU A 146 -11.70 -4.97 -21.16
N GLY A 147 -10.83 -4.00 -21.36
CA GLY A 147 -9.46 -4.00 -20.83
C GLY A 147 -9.41 -4.12 -19.30
N ARG A 148 -10.34 -3.48 -18.58
CA ARG A 148 -10.47 -3.62 -17.12
C ARG A 148 -10.72 -5.06 -16.70
N LEU A 149 -11.61 -5.77 -17.38
CA LEU A 149 -11.91 -7.17 -17.07
C LEU A 149 -10.67 -8.05 -17.31
N LEU A 150 -9.98 -7.87 -18.45
CA LEU A 150 -8.75 -8.61 -18.75
C LEU A 150 -7.64 -8.36 -17.71
N VAL A 151 -7.52 -7.12 -17.21
CA VAL A 151 -6.57 -6.78 -16.12
C VAL A 151 -6.92 -7.51 -14.84
N VAL A 152 -8.20 -7.54 -14.44
CA VAL A 152 -8.64 -8.26 -13.24
C VAL A 152 -8.39 -9.76 -13.38
N ASP A 153 -8.77 -10.35 -14.52
CA ASP A 153 -8.54 -11.77 -14.82
C ASP A 153 -7.05 -12.11 -14.73
N PHE A 154 -6.18 -11.27 -15.33
CA PHE A 154 -4.73 -11.45 -15.24
C PHE A 154 -4.20 -11.44 -13.80
N LEU A 155 -4.67 -10.50 -12.97
CA LEU A 155 -4.21 -10.37 -11.59
C LEU A 155 -4.67 -11.51 -10.67
N THR A 156 -5.76 -12.20 -11.05
CA THR A 156 -6.35 -13.32 -10.28
C THR A 156 -6.03 -14.69 -10.85
N THR A 157 -5.40 -14.78 -12.03
CA THR A 157 -4.97 -16.04 -12.64
C THR A 157 -3.91 -16.72 -11.79
N ASP A 158 -4.03 -18.04 -11.61
CA ASP A 158 -3.13 -18.87 -10.80
C ASP A 158 -1.69 -18.89 -11.36
N GLU A 159 -0.73 -19.21 -10.49
CA GLU A 159 0.69 -19.11 -10.83
C GLU A 159 1.12 -20.09 -11.94
N ASP A 160 0.54 -21.25 -12.00
CA ASP A 160 0.80 -22.30 -12.99
C ASP A 160 0.16 -22.04 -14.37
N GLU A 161 -0.77 -21.07 -14.48
CA GLU A 161 -1.50 -20.75 -15.72
C GLU A 161 -0.79 -19.68 -16.59
N ALA A 162 0.50 -19.84 -16.83
CA ALA A 162 1.32 -18.87 -17.59
C ALA A 162 0.84 -18.67 -19.04
N ASP A 163 0.26 -19.68 -19.68
CA ASP A 163 -0.27 -19.59 -21.06
C ASP A 163 -1.55 -18.75 -21.08
N GLU A 164 -2.40 -18.86 -20.09
CA GLU A 164 -3.61 -18.04 -19.97
C GLU A 164 -3.23 -16.58 -19.75
N ARG A 165 -2.29 -16.28 -18.85
CA ARG A 165 -1.80 -14.92 -18.67
C ARG A 165 -1.25 -14.31 -19.95
N ARG A 166 -0.52 -15.07 -20.75
CA ARG A 166 -0.05 -14.59 -22.07
C ARG A 166 -1.22 -14.26 -22.99
N SER A 167 -2.21 -15.14 -23.06
CA SER A 167 -3.41 -14.94 -23.86
C SER A 167 -4.18 -13.68 -23.47
N LEU A 168 -4.33 -13.43 -22.15
CA LEU A 168 -5.00 -12.23 -21.65
C LEU A 168 -4.25 -10.95 -22.05
N VAL A 169 -2.92 -10.93 -21.93
CA VAL A 169 -2.13 -9.77 -22.38
C VAL A 169 -2.20 -9.60 -23.90
N ASP A 170 -2.13 -10.67 -24.69
CA ASP A 170 -2.22 -10.61 -26.14
C ASP A 170 -3.59 -10.12 -26.63
N ARG A 171 -4.66 -10.34 -25.87
CA ARG A 171 -5.98 -9.74 -26.09
C ARG A 171 -5.96 -8.27 -25.70
N LEU A 172 -5.43 -7.94 -24.52
CA LEU A 172 -5.41 -6.58 -23.97
C LEU A 172 -4.67 -5.61 -24.90
N VAL A 173 -3.50 -5.97 -25.44
CA VAL A 173 -2.72 -5.11 -26.34
C VAL A 173 -3.38 -4.87 -27.71
N LYS A 174 -4.35 -5.70 -28.10
CA LYS A 174 -5.11 -5.54 -29.34
C LYS A 174 -6.32 -4.62 -29.20
N LEU A 175 -6.72 -4.27 -27.99
CA LEU A 175 -7.84 -3.38 -27.75
C LEU A 175 -7.53 -1.96 -28.24
N GLU A 176 -8.54 -1.33 -28.85
CA GLU A 176 -8.42 0.03 -29.37
C GLU A 176 -8.03 1.02 -28.25
N GLY A 177 -7.03 1.84 -28.53
CA GLY A 177 -6.56 2.86 -27.61
C GLY A 177 -5.79 2.33 -26.40
N MET A 178 -5.51 1.02 -26.28
CA MET A 178 -4.78 0.47 -25.14
C MET A 178 -3.29 0.83 -25.19
N SER A 179 -2.77 1.31 -24.06
CA SER A 179 -1.36 1.65 -23.86
C SER A 179 -0.93 1.33 -22.44
N ALA A 180 0.37 1.21 -22.19
CA ALA A 180 0.89 0.93 -20.86
C ALA A 180 0.43 1.97 -19.82
N ASN A 181 0.36 3.25 -20.19
CA ASN A 181 -0.12 4.31 -19.31
C ASN A 181 -1.61 4.15 -18.96
N ARG A 182 -2.46 3.76 -19.92
CA ARG A 182 -3.89 3.51 -19.69
C ARG A 182 -4.10 2.26 -18.85
N VAL A 183 -3.32 1.19 -19.08
CA VAL A 183 -3.33 0.00 -18.22
C VAL A 183 -2.90 0.37 -16.81
N ALA A 184 -1.87 1.19 -16.63
CA ALA A 184 -1.45 1.68 -15.31
C ALA A 184 -2.57 2.46 -14.60
N ALA A 185 -3.27 3.33 -15.32
CA ALA A 185 -4.40 4.08 -14.77
C ALA A 185 -5.56 3.15 -14.38
N ILE A 186 -5.87 2.13 -15.20
CA ILE A 186 -6.86 1.09 -14.87
C ILE A 186 -6.44 0.34 -13.60
N VAL A 187 -5.20 -0.17 -13.52
CA VAL A 187 -4.67 -0.92 -12.36
C VAL A 187 -4.83 -0.13 -11.07
N ARG A 188 -4.59 1.19 -11.11
CA ARG A 188 -4.76 2.08 -9.95
C ARG A 188 -6.19 2.23 -9.50
N ASN A 189 -7.15 2.10 -10.41
CA ASN A 189 -8.55 2.43 -10.15
C ASN A 189 -9.47 1.21 -10.08
N VAL A 190 -9.02 0.02 -10.48
CA VAL A 190 -9.82 -1.19 -10.28
C VAL A 190 -10.03 -1.46 -8.78
N PRO A 191 -11.21 -1.94 -8.38
CA PRO A 191 -11.46 -2.47 -7.04
C PRO A 191 -10.49 -3.60 -6.71
N SER A 192 -10.58 -4.12 -5.50
CA SER A 192 -9.77 -5.29 -5.11
C SER A 192 -10.06 -6.48 -6.02
N PRO A 193 -9.07 -7.06 -6.74
CA PRO A 193 -9.28 -8.16 -7.68
C PRO A 193 -9.84 -9.41 -7.01
N SER A 194 -9.41 -9.71 -5.78
CA SER A 194 -9.96 -10.77 -4.95
C SER A 194 -10.76 -10.18 -3.79
N SER A 195 -11.75 -10.90 -3.29
CA SER A 195 -12.57 -10.42 -2.18
C SER A 195 -12.20 -11.09 -0.87
N ILE A 196 -11.83 -10.28 0.13
CA ILE A 196 -11.77 -10.70 1.52
C ILE A 196 -13.15 -10.40 2.14
N ARG A 197 -13.81 -11.43 2.67
CA ARG A 197 -15.13 -11.24 3.29
C ARG A 197 -14.99 -10.48 4.61
N VAL A 198 -15.54 -9.28 4.64
CA VAL A 198 -15.62 -8.43 5.84
C VAL A 198 -16.96 -8.66 6.52
N ALA A 199 -16.99 -8.89 7.83
CA ALA A 199 -18.23 -9.01 8.59
C ALA A 199 -18.95 -7.66 8.64
N VAL A 200 -20.17 -7.62 8.08
CA VAL A 200 -20.93 -6.36 7.95
C VAL A 200 -21.82 -6.11 9.17
N ASP A 201 -22.31 -7.16 9.84
CA ASP A 201 -23.22 -7.00 10.98
C ASP A 201 -23.33 -8.27 11.85
N THR A 202 -22.42 -8.43 12.78
CA THR A 202 -22.59 -9.29 13.96
C THR A 202 -22.19 -8.50 15.20
N GLU A 203 -22.91 -8.66 16.31
CA GLU A 203 -22.67 -7.92 17.55
C GLU A 203 -21.16 -7.87 17.91
N GLY A 204 -20.56 -6.67 17.85
CA GLY A 204 -19.15 -6.41 18.14
C GLY A 204 -18.13 -6.80 17.06
N ALA A 205 -18.58 -7.29 15.88
CA ALA A 205 -17.70 -7.75 14.81
C ALA A 205 -17.72 -6.87 13.55
N ILE A 206 -18.37 -5.70 13.59
CA ILE A 206 -18.43 -4.78 12.45
C ILE A 206 -17.02 -4.43 11.98
N GLY A 207 -16.76 -4.62 10.68
CA GLY A 207 -15.47 -4.37 10.06
C GLY A 207 -14.41 -5.46 10.29
N ARG A 208 -14.69 -6.49 11.08
CA ARG A 208 -13.74 -7.59 11.30
C ARG A 208 -13.77 -8.61 10.16
N PHE A 209 -12.61 -9.19 9.88
CA PHE A 209 -12.45 -10.26 8.88
C PHE A 209 -11.40 -11.25 9.33
N GLN A 210 -11.41 -12.43 8.69
CA GLN A 210 -10.40 -13.47 8.88
C GLN A 210 -9.85 -13.91 7.54
N ILE A 211 -8.56 -14.20 7.52
CA ILE A 211 -7.87 -14.83 6.41
C ILE A 211 -7.41 -16.20 6.90
N PRO A 212 -7.85 -17.29 6.26
CA PRO A 212 -7.38 -18.62 6.64
C PRO A 212 -5.89 -18.79 6.31
N ALA A 213 -5.16 -19.50 7.16
CA ALA A 213 -3.79 -19.92 6.85
C ALA A 213 -3.82 -20.94 5.72
N THR A 214 -2.81 -20.86 4.85
CA THR A 214 -2.50 -21.90 3.85
C THR A 214 -1.07 -22.40 4.08
N GLU A 215 -0.62 -23.40 3.33
CA GLU A 215 0.75 -23.87 3.38
C GLU A 215 1.74 -22.73 3.08
N ASP A 216 1.40 -21.88 2.10
CA ASP A 216 2.27 -20.83 1.57
C ASP A 216 1.97 -19.43 2.11
N SER A 217 0.96 -19.26 2.96
CA SER A 217 0.54 -17.95 3.47
C SER A 217 0.11 -18.02 4.92
N ALA A 218 0.44 -17.00 5.70
CA ALA A 218 -0.04 -16.86 7.07
C ALA A 218 -1.54 -16.59 7.11
N GLY A 219 -2.23 -17.17 8.11
CA GLY A 219 -3.57 -16.73 8.48
C GLY A 219 -3.53 -15.40 9.23
N ALA A 220 -4.66 -14.74 9.32
CA ALA A 220 -4.77 -13.49 10.07
C ALA A 220 -6.20 -13.19 10.52
N ILE A 221 -6.31 -12.36 11.53
CA ILE A 221 -7.51 -11.60 11.83
C ILE A 221 -7.29 -10.13 11.50
N GLY A 222 -8.33 -9.43 11.09
CA GLY A 222 -8.18 -8.04 10.73
C GLY A 222 -9.43 -7.20 10.98
N PHE A 223 -9.26 -5.91 10.79
CA PHE A 223 -10.29 -4.88 10.94
C PHE A 223 -10.16 -3.86 9.82
N VAL A 224 -11.28 -3.53 9.18
CA VAL A 224 -11.40 -2.38 8.27
C VAL A 224 -12.20 -1.26 8.95
N PRO A 225 -11.83 0.01 8.71
CA PRO A 225 -12.50 1.14 9.35
C PRO A 225 -13.96 1.28 8.89
N PRO A 226 -14.81 1.98 9.66
CA PRO A 226 -16.17 2.29 9.26
C PRO A 226 -16.23 2.98 7.89
N GLU A 227 -17.27 2.71 7.13
CA GLU A 227 -17.44 3.16 5.74
C GLU A 227 -16.30 2.71 4.81
N TYR A 228 -15.73 1.52 5.07
CA TYR A 228 -14.77 0.91 4.14
C TYR A 228 -15.41 0.73 2.77
N HIS A 229 -14.70 1.15 1.73
CA HIS A 229 -15.11 0.98 0.34
C HIS A 229 -13.94 0.53 -0.54
N GLU A 230 -14.19 -0.40 -1.47
CA GLU A 230 -13.15 -1.02 -2.30
C GLU A 230 -12.50 -0.06 -3.32
N SER A 231 -13.09 1.11 -3.55
CA SER A 231 -12.52 2.13 -4.46
C SER A 231 -11.62 3.14 -3.76
N ARG A 232 -11.58 3.13 -2.41
CA ARG A 232 -10.77 4.02 -1.61
C ARG A 232 -9.53 3.31 -1.06
N GLN A 233 -8.38 3.98 -1.08
CA GLN A 233 -7.13 3.46 -0.52
C GLN A 233 -7.01 3.78 0.98
N TYR A 234 -6.58 2.79 1.76
CA TYR A 234 -6.45 2.88 3.21
C TYR A 234 -5.03 2.57 3.67
N PRO A 235 -4.49 3.29 4.65
CA PRO A 235 -3.28 2.87 5.34
C PRO A 235 -3.47 1.48 5.95
N LEU A 236 -2.39 0.70 6.02
CA LEU A 236 -2.36 -0.63 6.61
C LEU A 236 -1.33 -0.69 7.74
N VAL A 237 -1.72 -1.25 8.88
CA VAL A 237 -0.78 -1.71 9.91
C VAL A 237 -0.84 -3.23 9.98
N ILE A 238 0.29 -3.88 9.76
CA ILE A 238 0.50 -5.31 10.03
C ILE A 238 1.11 -5.39 11.43
N ALA A 239 0.30 -5.84 12.40
CA ALA A 239 0.63 -5.78 13.82
C ALA A 239 0.97 -7.18 14.34
N PHE A 240 2.24 -7.46 14.59
CA PHE A 240 2.71 -8.72 15.18
C PHE A 240 2.54 -8.70 16.69
N GLN A 241 1.71 -9.61 17.22
CA GLN A 241 1.48 -9.70 18.65
C GLN A 241 2.74 -10.11 19.43
N GLY A 242 2.77 -9.79 20.71
CA GLY A 242 3.77 -10.26 21.67
C GLY A 242 3.35 -11.55 22.36
N GLU A 243 4.25 -12.08 23.21
CA GLU A 243 4.09 -13.39 23.87
C GLU A 243 2.94 -13.45 24.90
N PHE A 244 2.47 -12.30 25.38
CA PHE A 244 1.52 -12.22 26.50
C PHE A 244 0.12 -11.75 26.11
N THR A 245 -0.23 -11.84 24.82
CA THR A 245 -1.53 -11.41 24.32
C THR A 245 -2.06 -12.38 23.26
N THR A 246 -3.38 -12.38 23.04
CA THR A 246 -3.98 -13.10 21.92
C THR A 246 -4.12 -12.19 20.71
N PRO A 247 -4.24 -12.73 19.49
CA PRO A 247 -4.50 -11.93 18.30
C PRO A 247 -5.70 -10.99 18.47
N GLU A 248 -6.80 -11.47 19.07
CA GLU A 248 -8.03 -10.70 19.26
C GLU A 248 -7.83 -9.51 20.20
N ASN A 249 -7.15 -9.73 21.32
CA ASN A 249 -6.84 -8.67 22.29
C ASN A 249 -5.87 -7.64 21.68
N TYR A 250 -4.92 -8.11 20.89
CA TYR A 250 -3.97 -7.23 20.22
C TYR A 250 -4.63 -6.41 19.12
N LEU A 251 -5.54 -7.01 18.33
CA LEU A 251 -6.36 -6.29 17.37
C LEU A 251 -7.23 -5.22 18.06
N ALA A 252 -7.86 -5.56 19.18
CA ALA A 252 -8.70 -4.63 19.94
C ALA A 252 -7.92 -3.39 20.44
N TRP A 253 -6.65 -3.55 20.78
CA TRP A 253 -5.78 -2.43 21.17
C TRP A 253 -5.62 -1.39 20.05
N TRP A 254 -5.44 -1.84 18.80
CA TRP A 254 -5.29 -0.97 17.65
C TRP A 254 -6.61 -0.37 17.15
N GLN A 255 -7.74 -1.06 17.38
CA GLN A 255 -9.02 -0.79 16.71
C GLN A 255 -9.55 0.62 16.98
N SER A 256 -9.48 1.11 18.22
CA SER A 256 -10.05 2.43 18.59
C SER A 256 -9.45 3.58 17.76
N GLN A 257 -8.15 3.59 17.58
CA GLN A 257 -7.46 4.60 16.78
C GLN A 257 -7.63 4.37 15.28
N ALA A 258 -7.65 3.10 14.86
CA ALA A 258 -7.89 2.71 13.48
C ALA A 258 -9.25 3.19 12.96
N GLU A 259 -10.31 3.11 13.78
CA GLU A 259 -11.63 3.65 13.47
C GLU A 259 -11.61 5.16 13.20
N GLN A 260 -10.85 5.90 13.99
CA GLN A 260 -10.76 7.37 13.90
C GLN A 260 -9.89 7.84 12.73
N THR A 261 -8.85 7.08 12.41
CA THR A 261 -7.85 7.44 11.40
C THR A 261 -8.11 6.81 10.02
N GLY A 262 -9.14 5.95 9.91
CA GLY A 262 -9.44 5.26 8.66
C GLY A 262 -8.34 4.27 8.27
N THR A 263 -7.76 3.55 9.24
CA THR A 263 -6.64 2.63 9.03
C THR A 263 -7.11 1.16 9.09
N ILE A 264 -6.61 0.33 8.18
CA ILE A 264 -6.80 -1.14 8.24
C ILE A 264 -5.76 -1.72 9.20
N ILE A 265 -6.20 -2.60 10.10
CA ILE A 265 -5.30 -3.34 11.00
C ILE A 265 -5.40 -4.82 10.68
N VAL A 266 -4.25 -5.49 10.62
CA VAL A 266 -4.17 -6.94 10.43
C VAL A 266 -3.18 -7.53 11.41
N VAL A 267 -3.60 -8.57 12.12
CA VAL A 267 -2.76 -9.33 13.06
C VAL A 267 -2.51 -10.71 12.45
N PRO A 268 -1.31 -10.97 11.91
CA PRO A 268 -0.96 -12.27 11.35
C PRO A 268 -0.90 -13.34 12.44
N GLN A 269 -1.38 -14.54 12.13
CA GLN A 269 -1.24 -15.73 12.95
C GLN A 269 -0.06 -16.56 12.40
N LEU A 270 1.10 -16.39 13.01
CA LEU A 270 2.34 -17.01 12.52
C LEU A 270 2.42 -18.51 12.80
N SER A 271 1.61 -19.04 13.75
CA SER A 271 1.49 -20.48 14.01
C SER A 271 0.04 -20.89 14.28
N ALA A 272 -0.29 -22.14 13.98
CA ALA A 272 -1.64 -22.68 14.16
C ALA A 272 -2.01 -22.93 15.64
N ASP A 273 -1.03 -23.09 16.52
CA ASP A 273 -1.19 -23.40 17.94
C ASP A 273 -1.08 -22.15 18.84
N GLY A 274 -0.93 -20.96 18.25
CA GLY A 274 -0.82 -19.69 18.98
C GLY A 274 0.56 -19.43 19.60
N ALA A 275 1.50 -20.37 19.51
CA ALA A 275 2.87 -20.14 19.93
C ALA A 275 3.60 -19.27 18.90
N ILE A 276 4.26 -18.20 19.36
CA ILE A 276 5.03 -17.33 18.48
C ILE A 276 6.45 -17.89 18.41
N ALA A 277 6.67 -18.82 17.48
CA ALA A 277 8.00 -19.27 17.11
C ALA A 277 8.41 -18.54 15.83
N TYR A 278 9.49 -17.79 15.88
CA TYR A 278 10.03 -17.06 14.73
C TYR A 278 11.53 -17.34 14.57
N GLY A 279 11.90 -17.98 13.48
CA GLY A 279 13.28 -18.37 13.15
C GLY A 279 14.03 -17.36 12.28
N ALA A 280 13.34 -16.36 11.73
CA ALA A 280 13.87 -15.44 10.73
C ALA A 280 14.30 -16.14 9.41
N SER A 281 13.66 -17.27 9.10
CA SER A 281 14.00 -18.11 7.94
C SER A 281 13.44 -17.56 6.63
N ALA A 282 14.03 -17.98 5.50
CA ALA A 282 13.53 -17.66 4.17
C ALA A 282 12.07 -18.12 3.97
N ALA A 283 11.70 -19.28 4.49
CA ALA A 283 10.32 -19.80 4.41
C ALA A 283 9.32 -18.88 5.13
N GLU A 284 9.66 -18.35 6.31
CA GLU A 284 8.79 -17.41 7.02
C GLU A 284 8.63 -16.11 6.26
N HIS A 285 9.70 -15.60 5.64
CA HIS A 285 9.65 -14.41 4.78
C HIS A 285 8.80 -14.65 3.52
N THR A 286 8.95 -15.79 2.85
CA THR A 286 8.11 -16.16 1.70
C THR A 286 6.62 -16.17 2.09
N ARG A 287 6.28 -16.83 3.19
CA ARG A 287 4.89 -16.88 3.69
C ARG A 287 4.35 -15.49 4.03
N PHE A 288 5.19 -14.61 4.58
CA PHE A 288 4.81 -13.22 4.86
C PHE A 288 4.60 -12.42 3.57
N LEU A 289 5.47 -12.55 2.58
CA LEU A 289 5.33 -11.85 1.30
C LEU A 289 4.07 -12.29 0.54
N ASN A 290 3.77 -13.60 0.53
CA ASN A 290 2.53 -14.13 -0.03
C ASN A 290 1.29 -13.62 0.72
N PHE A 291 1.37 -13.56 2.04
CA PHE A 291 0.33 -12.97 2.87
C PHE A 291 0.10 -11.48 2.55
N LEU A 292 1.17 -10.68 2.46
CA LEU A 292 1.08 -9.27 2.10
C LEU A 292 0.47 -9.08 0.70
N ARG A 293 0.88 -9.92 -0.27
CA ARG A 293 0.28 -9.94 -1.60
C ARG A 293 -1.22 -10.22 -1.54
N THR A 294 -1.65 -11.24 -0.77
CA THR A 294 -3.06 -11.59 -0.58
C THR A 294 -3.85 -10.40 0.00
N LEU A 295 -3.30 -9.70 0.99
CA LEU A 295 -3.92 -8.49 1.55
C LEU A 295 -4.10 -7.40 0.48
N LYS A 296 -3.05 -7.11 -0.30
CA LYS A 296 -3.06 -6.07 -1.33
C LYS A 296 -3.99 -6.37 -2.50
N LEU A 297 -4.17 -7.63 -2.85
CA LEU A 297 -5.14 -8.06 -3.86
C LEU A 297 -6.58 -8.11 -3.33
N GLY A 298 -6.75 -8.39 -2.04
CA GLY A 298 -8.06 -8.58 -1.42
C GLY A 298 -8.65 -7.34 -0.72
N LEU A 299 -7.81 -6.35 -0.40
CA LEU A 299 -8.21 -5.09 0.23
C LEU A 299 -7.67 -3.89 -0.54
N ARG A 300 -8.32 -2.75 -0.39
CA ARG A 300 -7.87 -1.50 -1.03
C ARG A 300 -6.86 -0.77 -0.15
N ILE A 301 -5.60 -1.17 -0.26
CA ILE A 301 -4.49 -0.65 0.54
C ILE A 301 -3.82 0.53 -0.17
N ASP A 302 -3.46 1.57 0.58
CA ASP A 302 -2.49 2.58 0.17
C ASP A 302 -1.08 1.99 0.34
N ASP A 303 -0.51 1.49 -0.74
CA ASP A 303 0.80 0.84 -0.75
C ASP A 303 1.94 1.74 -0.23
N ASP A 304 1.75 3.07 -0.25
CA ASP A 304 2.71 4.03 0.28
C ASP A 304 2.56 4.27 1.79
N ARG A 305 1.53 3.68 2.41
CA ARG A 305 1.27 3.78 3.85
C ARG A 305 1.04 2.40 4.49
N VAL A 306 1.93 1.46 4.19
CA VAL A 306 1.98 0.13 4.83
C VAL A 306 3.01 0.18 5.95
N PHE A 307 2.58 -0.05 7.18
CA PHE A 307 3.42 -0.07 8.37
C PHE A 307 3.47 -1.47 8.95
N VAL A 308 4.64 -1.85 9.49
CA VAL A 308 4.77 -3.03 10.33
C VAL A 308 4.96 -2.61 11.77
N ALA A 309 4.24 -3.26 12.67
CA ALA A 309 4.28 -2.96 14.10
C ALA A 309 4.38 -4.24 14.91
N GLY A 310 4.91 -4.16 16.13
CA GLY A 310 4.88 -5.32 17.00
C GLY A 310 5.38 -5.04 18.40
N HIS A 311 5.01 -5.94 19.31
CA HIS A 311 5.37 -5.89 20.73
C HIS A 311 6.24 -7.11 21.11
N GLY A 312 7.31 -6.90 21.88
CA GLY A 312 8.23 -7.96 22.27
C GLY A 312 8.81 -8.71 21.06
N ILE A 313 8.57 -10.02 20.96
CA ILE A 313 8.97 -10.82 19.77
C ILE A 313 8.29 -10.32 18.49
N GLY A 314 7.05 -9.84 18.56
CA GLY A 314 6.40 -9.19 17.42
C GLY A 314 7.13 -7.96 16.94
N GLY A 315 7.74 -7.18 17.85
CA GLY A 315 8.61 -6.06 17.50
C GLY A 315 9.91 -6.50 16.82
N GLU A 316 10.46 -7.66 17.21
CA GLU A 316 11.62 -8.27 16.53
C GLU A 316 11.28 -8.71 15.11
N ILE A 317 10.08 -9.31 14.92
CA ILE A 317 9.57 -9.70 13.59
C ILE A 317 9.41 -8.46 12.71
N ALA A 318 8.77 -7.40 13.23
CA ALA A 318 8.57 -6.17 12.47
C ALA A 318 9.89 -5.53 12.02
N MET A 319 10.90 -5.52 12.90
CA MET A 319 12.25 -5.04 12.58
C MET A 319 12.93 -5.88 11.50
N ASP A 320 12.81 -7.21 11.56
CA ASP A 320 13.40 -8.09 10.57
C ASP A 320 12.72 -7.94 9.19
N MET A 321 11.40 -7.86 9.16
CA MET A 321 10.65 -7.62 7.93
C MET A 321 11.07 -6.32 7.24
N VAL A 322 11.21 -5.23 7.99
CA VAL A 322 11.58 -3.93 7.40
C VAL A 322 13.03 -3.90 6.94
N THR A 323 13.93 -4.60 7.61
CA THR A 323 15.34 -4.64 7.19
C THR A 323 15.60 -5.58 6.03
N SER A 324 14.70 -6.51 5.76
CA SER A 324 14.78 -7.44 4.62
C SER A 324 14.03 -6.93 3.39
N HIS A 325 12.96 -6.16 3.58
CA HIS A 325 12.08 -5.65 2.52
C HIS A 325 11.75 -4.17 2.72
N PRO A 326 12.76 -3.28 2.81
CA PRO A 326 12.55 -1.87 3.19
C PRO A 326 11.69 -1.10 2.20
N ASP A 327 11.66 -1.50 0.95
CA ASP A 327 10.90 -0.87 -0.12
C ASP A 327 9.40 -1.15 -0.10
N LEU A 328 8.93 -2.00 0.82
CA LEU A 328 7.51 -2.32 1.00
C LEU A 328 6.82 -1.48 2.06
N PHE A 329 7.58 -0.79 2.95
CA PHE A 329 7.03 -0.20 4.16
C PHE A 329 7.26 1.30 4.27
N ALA A 330 6.27 1.98 4.82
CA ALA A 330 6.30 3.39 5.18
C ALA A 330 6.96 3.66 6.54
N GLY A 331 7.06 2.63 7.38
CA GLY A 331 7.69 2.72 8.68
C GLY A 331 7.55 1.44 9.50
N VAL A 332 8.34 1.37 10.58
CA VAL A 332 8.31 0.27 11.55
C VAL A 332 8.08 0.80 12.96
N ILE A 333 7.17 0.15 13.69
CA ILE A 333 6.86 0.44 15.09
C ILE A 333 7.28 -0.77 15.93
N SER A 334 8.27 -0.60 16.80
CA SER A 334 8.73 -1.66 17.68
C SER A 334 8.56 -1.27 19.15
N ILE A 335 7.69 -2.00 19.85
CA ILE A 335 7.42 -1.80 21.26
C ILE A 335 8.12 -2.93 22.03
N CYS A 336 9.13 -2.58 22.81
CA CYS A 336 9.94 -3.53 23.59
C CYS A 336 10.62 -4.66 22.80
N GLY A 337 10.79 -4.51 21.47
CA GLY A 337 11.57 -5.44 20.67
C GLY A 337 13.07 -5.30 20.92
N LEU A 338 13.77 -6.43 21.05
CA LEU A 338 15.21 -6.42 21.38
C LEU A 338 16.11 -6.33 20.16
N GLY A 339 15.59 -6.70 19.02
CA GLY A 339 16.37 -6.94 17.81
C GLY A 339 17.17 -8.25 17.86
N ARG A 340 17.21 -8.96 16.76
CA ARG A 340 17.99 -10.20 16.63
C ARG A 340 19.43 -9.89 16.28
N LYS A 341 20.33 -10.85 16.53
CA LYS A 341 21.78 -10.69 16.29
C LYS A 341 22.11 -10.24 14.86
N HIS A 342 21.40 -10.77 13.86
CA HIS A 342 21.65 -10.42 12.46
C HIS A 342 21.25 -8.98 12.09
N LEU A 343 20.35 -8.33 12.85
CA LEU A 343 20.01 -6.92 12.64
C LEU A 343 21.20 -5.98 12.75
N GLN A 344 22.27 -6.38 13.44
CA GLN A 344 23.49 -5.57 13.48
C GLN A 344 24.11 -5.35 12.08
N TRP A 345 23.85 -6.22 11.11
CA TRP A 345 24.26 -6.06 9.71
C TRP A 345 23.16 -5.42 8.86
N THR A 346 21.92 -5.86 9.01
CA THR A 346 20.83 -5.51 8.11
C THR A 346 20.10 -4.21 8.46
N VAL A 347 20.33 -3.61 9.63
CA VAL A 347 19.65 -2.36 10.04
C VAL A 347 19.83 -1.23 9.03
N TRP A 348 20.98 -1.16 8.35
CA TRP A 348 21.27 -0.14 7.36
C TRP A 348 20.55 -0.34 6.02
N ASN A 349 19.98 -1.54 5.78
CA ASN A 349 19.11 -1.77 4.64
C ASN A 349 17.88 -0.87 4.68
N ALA A 350 17.42 -0.56 5.90
CA ALA A 350 16.23 0.24 6.18
C ALA A 350 16.56 1.70 6.57
N VAL A 351 17.68 2.26 6.11
CA VAL A 351 18.10 3.63 6.43
C VAL A 351 17.09 4.69 5.95
N ASN A 352 16.34 4.39 4.89
CA ASN A 352 15.31 5.25 4.32
C ASN A 352 13.91 5.00 4.91
N VAL A 353 13.77 4.03 5.82
CA VAL A 353 12.49 3.71 6.45
C VAL A 353 12.45 4.38 7.82
N PRO A 354 11.40 5.13 8.16
CA PRO A 354 11.21 5.71 9.49
C PRO A 354 11.00 4.64 10.57
N TRP A 355 11.54 4.87 11.77
CA TRP A 355 11.48 3.98 12.93
C TRP A 355 10.78 4.66 14.11
N TYR A 356 9.83 3.98 14.73
CA TYR A 356 9.25 4.35 16.01
C TYR A 356 9.53 3.26 17.03
N VAL A 357 10.39 3.52 18.00
CA VAL A 357 10.87 2.51 18.95
C VAL A 357 10.50 2.92 20.37
N VAL A 358 9.73 2.07 21.06
CA VAL A 358 9.35 2.27 22.47
C VAL A 358 10.10 1.28 23.34
N VAL A 359 10.77 1.77 24.37
CA VAL A 359 11.52 0.94 25.33
C VAL A 359 11.33 1.40 26.75
N GLY A 360 11.32 0.46 27.72
CA GLY A 360 11.38 0.73 29.14
C GLY A 360 12.75 0.40 29.72
N ASP A 361 13.25 1.17 30.66
CA ASP A 361 14.56 0.93 31.29
C ASP A 361 14.49 0.23 32.65
N GLY A 362 13.27 -0.08 33.14
CA GLY A 362 13.03 -0.71 34.46
C GLY A 362 13.34 -2.19 34.53
N GLN A 363 13.77 -2.83 33.43
CA GLN A 363 14.02 -4.27 33.41
C GLN A 363 15.47 -4.65 33.14
N GLY A 364 16.43 -4.02 33.76
CA GLY A 364 17.83 -4.45 33.76
C GLY A 364 18.35 -4.84 32.37
N GLY A 365 18.81 -6.07 32.21
CA GLY A 365 19.41 -6.57 30.97
C GLY A 365 18.54 -6.52 29.68
N TRP A 366 17.26 -6.18 29.74
CA TRP A 366 16.43 -5.99 28.54
C TRP A 366 16.83 -4.73 27.77
N TYR A 367 16.88 -3.59 28.48
CA TYR A 367 17.30 -2.32 27.87
C TYR A 367 18.75 -2.37 27.36
N GLU A 368 19.65 -3.04 28.10
CA GLU A 368 21.04 -3.24 27.68
C GLU A 368 21.13 -4.04 26.38
N ARG A 369 20.30 -5.08 26.21
CA ARG A 369 20.24 -5.87 24.98
C ARG A 369 19.71 -5.07 23.79
N ALA A 370 18.72 -4.20 23.99
CA ALA A 370 18.24 -3.27 22.98
C ALA A 370 19.31 -2.23 22.58
N GLY A 371 20.27 -1.96 23.45
CA GLY A 371 21.27 -0.88 23.31
C GLY A 371 22.12 -0.98 22.04
N ILE A 372 22.37 -2.17 21.51
CA ILE A 372 23.11 -2.36 20.26
C ILE A 372 22.31 -1.79 19.08
N LEU A 373 21.02 -2.14 18.99
CA LEU A 373 20.12 -1.63 17.97
C LEU A 373 19.96 -0.10 18.08
N LEU A 374 19.62 0.38 19.29
CA LEU A 374 19.44 1.81 19.55
C LEU A 374 20.68 2.61 19.20
N THR A 375 21.87 2.09 19.55
CA THR A 375 23.13 2.73 19.18
C THR A 375 23.33 2.83 17.68
N LYS A 376 22.89 1.81 16.92
CA LYS A 376 22.99 1.81 15.46
C LYS A 376 22.01 2.77 14.83
N LEU A 377 20.76 2.80 15.30
CA LEU A 377 19.74 3.73 14.80
C LEU A 377 20.14 5.20 14.98
N LEU A 378 20.89 5.52 16.06
CA LEU A 378 21.36 6.87 16.35
C LEU A 378 22.68 7.22 15.64
N LYS A 379 23.37 6.25 15.04
CA LYS A 379 24.60 6.51 14.29
C LYS A 379 24.32 6.76 12.82
N ARG A 380 25.24 7.50 12.20
CA ARG A 380 25.26 7.66 10.75
C ARG A 380 25.65 6.34 10.09
N SER A 381 24.99 5.98 9.00
CA SER A 381 25.40 4.86 8.16
C SER A 381 26.77 5.15 7.52
N ASP A 382 27.74 4.24 7.70
CA ASP A 382 29.08 4.39 7.15
C ASP A 382 29.09 4.42 5.62
N ASP A 383 28.17 3.67 4.98
CA ASP A 383 28.13 3.53 3.52
C ASP A 383 27.23 4.59 2.82
N SER A 384 26.06 4.89 3.37
CA SER A 384 25.16 5.89 2.78
C SER A 384 25.47 7.32 3.23
N GLY A 385 26.07 7.44 4.40
CA GLY A 385 26.30 8.71 5.06
C GLY A 385 25.03 9.34 5.65
N GLN A 386 23.92 8.58 5.71
CA GLN A 386 22.63 9.00 6.21
C GLN A 386 22.41 8.55 7.65
N PHE A 387 21.59 9.29 8.39
CA PHE A 387 21.01 8.82 9.66
C PHE A 387 19.69 8.12 9.38
N CYS A 388 19.35 7.12 10.20
CA CYS A 388 18.00 6.60 10.22
C CYS A 388 17.07 7.69 10.77
N ASP A 389 15.89 7.84 10.16
CA ASP A 389 14.79 8.61 10.75
C ASP A 389 14.18 7.77 11.89
N ALA A 390 14.64 8.01 13.12
CA ALA A 390 14.29 7.19 14.26
C ALA A 390 13.79 8.04 15.43
N MET A 391 12.54 7.79 15.84
CA MET A 391 11.98 8.27 17.09
C MET A 391 12.13 7.17 18.15
N ILE A 392 12.82 7.47 19.25
CA ILE A 392 13.03 6.55 20.36
C ILE A 392 12.35 7.12 21.59
N VAL A 393 11.29 6.46 22.04
CA VAL A 393 10.56 6.77 23.25
C VAL A 393 11.06 5.90 24.40
N LYS A 394 11.60 6.50 25.44
CA LYS A 394 12.12 5.81 26.60
C LYS A 394 11.29 6.08 27.84
N TYR A 395 10.69 5.04 28.40
CA TYR A 395 9.99 5.11 29.68
C TYR A 395 10.91 4.77 30.83
N LEU A 396 11.01 5.68 31.81
CA LEU A 396 11.86 5.49 32.99
C LEU A 396 11.18 4.60 34.03
N ASN A 397 11.93 3.65 34.56
CA ASN A 397 11.47 2.69 35.60
C ASN A 397 10.27 1.83 35.19
N ARG A 398 10.01 1.70 33.89
CA ARG A 398 8.98 0.80 33.36
C ARG A 398 9.62 -0.37 32.60
N GLY A 399 8.92 -1.52 32.62
CA GLY A 399 9.37 -2.75 31.96
C GLY A 399 8.84 -2.95 30.55
N PRO A 400 8.89 -4.18 29.98
CA PRO A 400 8.24 -4.50 28.72
C PRO A 400 6.73 -4.60 28.92
N GLU A 401 6.08 -3.48 28.76
CA GLU A 401 4.65 -3.29 28.89
C GLU A 401 4.02 -2.97 27.53
N PRO A 402 2.68 -3.08 27.38
CA PRO A 402 2.01 -2.76 26.12
C PRO A 402 2.07 -1.28 25.72
N TYR A 403 2.32 -0.35 26.66
CA TYR A 403 2.38 1.11 26.43
C TYR A 403 1.16 1.62 25.64
N PHE A 404 -0.03 1.35 26.15
CA PHE A 404 -1.32 1.73 25.53
C PHE A 404 -1.43 3.23 25.26
N GLU A 405 -0.78 4.06 26.07
CA GLU A 405 -0.71 5.50 25.94
C GLU A 405 -0.01 5.97 24.67
N GLU A 406 0.82 5.16 24.04
CA GLU A 406 1.52 5.49 22.81
C GLU A 406 0.63 5.42 21.56
N ALA A 407 -0.58 4.89 21.65
CA ALA A 407 -1.41 4.66 20.46
C ALA A 407 -1.68 5.95 19.69
N ASP A 408 -2.02 7.05 20.35
CA ASP A 408 -2.30 8.35 19.71
C ASP A 408 -1.06 8.89 18.99
N ASP A 409 0.10 8.83 19.64
CA ASP A 409 1.37 9.34 19.10
C ASP A 409 1.86 8.49 17.94
N VAL A 410 1.72 7.17 18.00
CA VAL A 410 2.03 6.23 16.90
C VAL A 410 1.18 6.54 15.67
N PHE A 411 -0.14 6.73 15.82
CA PHE A 411 -0.99 7.05 14.67
C PHE A 411 -0.73 8.47 14.12
N ALA A 412 -0.40 9.44 14.99
CA ALA A 412 0.02 10.77 14.56
C ALA A 412 1.33 10.72 13.77
N TRP A 413 2.30 9.90 14.22
CA TRP A 413 3.55 9.65 13.52
C TRP A 413 3.31 8.97 12.17
N MET A 414 2.47 7.93 12.09
CA MET A 414 2.13 7.26 10.84
C MET A 414 1.48 8.19 9.82
N ALA A 415 0.70 9.18 10.26
CA ALA A 415 -0.02 10.10 9.38
C ALA A 415 0.90 10.92 8.47
N VAL A 416 2.13 11.19 8.90
CA VAL A 416 3.11 12.01 8.17
C VAL A 416 4.16 11.20 7.40
N HIS A 417 4.21 9.88 7.60
CA HIS A 417 5.20 9.03 6.94
C HIS A 417 4.62 8.28 5.74
N ARG A 418 5.46 8.16 4.72
CA ARG A 418 5.19 7.40 3.50
C ARG A 418 6.47 6.69 3.05
N ARG A 419 6.34 5.56 2.36
CA ARG A 419 7.50 4.88 1.80
C ARG A 419 8.14 5.70 0.69
N ASP A 420 9.46 5.62 0.59
CA ASP A 420 10.20 6.07 -0.59
C ASP A 420 10.03 5.03 -1.71
N ARG A 421 9.24 5.37 -2.74
CA ARG A 421 8.98 4.46 -3.87
C ARG A 421 10.22 4.22 -4.73
N PHE A 422 11.06 5.24 -4.87
CA PHE A 422 12.16 5.26 -5.82
C PHE A 422 13.44 5.80 -5.18
N PRO A 423 14.06 5.08 -4.24
CA PRO A 423 15.27 5.54 -3.55
C PRO A 423 16.40 5.79 -4.56
N GLU A 424 17.15 6.88 -4.36
CA GLU A 424 18.31 7.19 -5.19
C GLU A 424 19.47 6.20 -4.97
N LYS A 425 19.56 5.67 -3.77
CA LYS A 425 20.60 4.72 -3.35
C LYS A 425 19.95 3.50 -2.72
N ILE A 426 20.41 2.35 -3.11
CA ILE A 426 20.09 1.07 -2.48
C ILE A 426 21.37 0.52 -1.89
N TYR A 427 21.33 0.24 -0.61
CA TYR A 427 22.34 -0.52 0.10
C TYR A 427 21.65 -1.67 0.80
N ALA A 428 22.12 -2.89 0.58
CA ALA A 428 21.58 -4.05 1.27
C ALA A 428 22.68 -5.07 1.61
N ASP A 429 22.67 -5.50 2.86
CA ASP A 429 23.36 -6.69 3.34
C ASP A 429 22.32 -7.82 3.40
N ILE A 430 22.46 -8.84 2.54
CA ILE A 430 21.48 -9.87 2.24
C ILE A 430 21.89 -11.18 2.88
N LEU A 431 20.97 -11.84 3.57
CA LEU A 431 21.22 -13.06 4.35
C LEU A 431 20.30 -14.23 4.00
N ARG A 432 19.35 -14.04 3.06
CA ARG A 432 18.38 -15.06 2.66
C ARG A 432 18.29 -15.20 1.14
N SER A 433 18.00 -16.37 0.68
CA SER A 433 17.78 -16.66 -0.76
C SER A 433 16.53 -15.98 -1.33
N THR A 434 15.57 -15.63 -0.48
CA THR A 434 14.30 -14.98 -0.84
C THR A 434 14.37 -13.46 -0.96
N ASP A 435 15.44 -12.83 -0.46
CA ASP A 435 15.59 -11.37 -0.43
C ASP A 435 16.08 -10.86 -1.81
N LEU A 436 15.28 -11.09 -2.85
CA LEU A 436 15.65 -10.83 -4.24
C LEU A 436 15.20 -9.47 -4.78
N SER A 437 14.21 -8.83 -4.18
CA SER A 437 13.65 -7.56 -4.65
C SER A 437 14.07 -6.39 -3.77
N TRP A 438 14.66 -5.37 -4.39
CA TRP A 438 15.18 -4.17 -3.72
C TRP A 438 14.78 -2.93 -4.53
N SER A 439 13.50 -2.52 -4.41
CA SER A 439 12.92 -1.43 -5.18
C SER A 439 13.12 -1.60 -6.70
N TRP A 440 13.94 -0.78 -7.35
CA TRP A 440 14.21 -0.83 -8.79
C TRP A 440 15.31 -1.85 -9.20
N VAL A 441 15.85 -2.64 -8.26
CA VAL A 441 16.78 -3.75 -8.55
C VAL A 441 16.14 -5.08 -8.19
N GLN A 442 16.16 -6.03 -9.10
CA GLN A 442 15.79 -7.43 -8.87
C GLN A 442 17.02 -8.33 -9.09
N LEU A 443 17.34 -9.14 -8.11
CA LEU A 443 18.39 -10.17 -8.21
C LEU A 443 17.78 -11.43 -8.80
N GLU A 444 18.57 -12.18 -9.58
CA GLU A 444 18.17 -13.51 -10.06
C GLU A 444 18.32 -14.55 -8.95
N SER A 445 19.39 -14.45 -8.17
CA SER A 445 19.67 -15.36 -7.06
C SER A 445 20.65 -14.73 -6.06
N VAL A 446 20.66 -15.27 -4.85
CA VAL A 446 21.70 -15.03 -3.84
C VAL A 446 22.53 -16.31 -3.69
N PRO A 447 23.85 -16.30 -3.79
CA PRO A 447 24.69 -17.49 -3.64
C PRO A 447 24.56 -18.13 -2.24
N ASP A 448 24.50 -19.46 -2.17
CA ASP A 448 24.22 -20.25 -0.95
C ASP A 448 25.15 -19.90 0.24
N GLN A 449 26.40 -19.54 -0.04
CA GLN A 449 27.36 -19.16 1.02
C GLN A 449 26.91 -17.96 1.86
N PHE A 450 25.93 -17.14 1.37
CA PHE A 450 25.42 -15.97 2.04
C PHE A 450 24.03 -16.20 2.67
N THR A 451 23.37 -17.33 2.35
CA THR A 451 21.96 -17.60 2.77
C THR A 451 21.88 -18.23 4.17
N LYS A 452 22.50 -17.58 5.15
CA LYS A 452 22.63 -18.10 6.52
C LYS A 452 21.33 -18.18 7.30
N LEU A 453 20.31 -17.43 6.87
CA LEU A 453 18.99 -17.41 7.50
C LEU A 453 17.94 -18.25 6.75
N ASP A 454 18.34 -19.02 5.71
CA ASP A 454 17.43 -19.96 5.07
C ASP A 454 17.08 -21.11 6.03
N GLU A 455 18.05 -21.53 6.85
CA GLU A 455 17.87 -22.55 7.87
C GLU A 455 18.08 -21.97 9.28
N PRO A 456 17.08 -21.98 10.18
CA PRO A 456 17.17 -21.41 11.52
C PRO A 456 18.33 -21.94 12.36
N SER A 457 18.68 -23.22 12.21
CA SER A 457 19.79 -23.86 12.93
C SER A 457 21.17 -23.27 12.63
N GLN A 458 21.34 -22.66 11.47
CA GLN A 458 22.61 -22.00 11.07
C GLN A 458 22.70 -20.55 11.61
N ALA A 459 21.58 -19.94 12.00
CA ALA A 459 21.54 -18.59 12.54
C ALA A 459 22.16 -18.47 13.93
N GLU A 460 22.26 -19.57 14.69
CA GLU A 460 22.78 -19.59 16.06
C GLU A 460 24.32 -19.48 16.14
N ASP A 461 25.05 -19.94 15.11
CA ASP A 461 26.52 -20.01 15.12
C ASP A 461 27.24 -18.66 14.88
N GLY A 462 26.52 -17.56 14.65
CA GLY A 462 27.01 -16.17 14.70
C GLY A 462 27.95 -15.75 13.56
N GLY A 463 28.25 -16.62 12.61
CA GLY A 463 29.13 -16.36 11.47
C GLY A 463 28.41 -15.74 10.26
N PHE A 464 27.73 -14.61 10.41
CA PHE A 464 27.06 -13.95 9.28
C PHE A 464 28.05 -13.26 8.35
N HIS A 465 27.99 -13.63 7.08
CA HIS A 465 28.71 -12.96 5.99
C HIS A 465 27.70 -12.55 4.92
N PRO A 466 27.08 -11.36 5.05
CA PRO A 466 26.03 -10.95 4.13
C PRO A 466 26.57 -10.77 2.70
N ALA A 467 25.74 -11.14 1.73
CA ALA A 467 25.94 -10.71 0.36
C ALA A 467 25.60 -9.23 0.24
N ARG A 468 26.37 -8.48 -0.52
CA ARG A 468 26.22 -7.03 -0.60
C ARG A 468 25.63 -6.59 -1.93
N LEU A 469 24.54 -5.82 -1.86
CA LEU A 469 23.99 -5.06 -2.97
C LEU A 469 24.30 -3.57 -2.75
N LYS A 470 24.87 -2.92 -3.77
CA LYS A 470 25.00 -1.46 -3.84
C LYS A 470 24.54 -1.00 -5.19
N ALA A 471 23.56 -0.11 -5.21
CA ALA A 471 23.08 0.48 -6.44
C ALA A 471 22.71 1.95 -6.22
N ARG A 472 22.80 2.72 -7.29
CA ARG A 472 22.48 4.15 -7.29
C ARG A 472 21.90 4.58 -8.62
N ARG A 473 21.00 5.56 -8.57
CA ARG A 473 20.42 6.18 -9.76
C ARG A 473 20.62 7.69 -9.73
N THR A 474 20.61 8.26 -10.91
CA THR A 474 20.43 9.69 -11.15
C THR A 474 19.38 9.86 -12.24
N ASN A 475 19.11 11.09 -12.64
CA ASN A 475 18.22 11.39 -13.76
C ASN A 475 18.76 10.90 -15.13
N LYS A 476 19.97 10.36 -15.23
CA LYS A 476 20.61 9.94 -16.48
C LYS A 476 21.12 8.51 -16.50
N TYR A 477 21.34 7.90 -15.35
CA TYR A 477 21.86 6.54 -15.29
C TYR A 477 21.42 5.77 -14.05
N PHE A 478 21.46 4.44 -14.18
CA PHE A 478 21.29 3.47 -13.12
C PHE A 478 22.56 2.63 -13.03
N ALA A 479 23.18 2.57 -11.87
CA ALA A 479 24.39 1.79 -11.64
C ALA A 479 24.17 0.78 -10.53
N VAL A 480 24.42 -0.50 -10.85
CA VAL A 480 24.55 -1.57 -9.87
C VAL A 480 26.05 -1.76 -9.62
N ASP A 481 26.55 -1.10 -8.58
CA ASP A 481 28.00 -1.06 -8.26
C ASP A 481 28.46 -2.40 -7.67
N ALA A 482 27.61 -3.08 -6.92
CA ALA A 482 27.82 -4.44 -6.43
C ALA A 482 26.48 -5.18 -6.37
N ALA A 483 26.47 -6.44 -6.78
CA ALA A 483 25.32 -7.34 -6.62
C ALA A 483 25.82 -8.77 -6.34
N PRO A 484 25.15 -9.53 -5.46
CA PRO A 484 25.39 -10.95 -5.36
C PRO A 484 24.89 -11.67 -6.64
N GLY A 485 25.57 -12.74 -7.01
CA GLY A 485 25.21 -13.52 -8.19
C GLY A 485 25.62 -12.88 -9.53
N LYS A 486 25.33 -13.62 -10.61
CA LYS A 486 25.79 -13.28 -11.97
C LYS A 486 24.85 -12.35 -12.71
N ALA A 487 23.55 -12.38 -12.38
CA ALA A 487 22.55 -11.61 -13.08
C ALA A 487 21.65 -10.82 -12.11
N CYS A 488 21.22 -9.67 -12.56
CA CYS A 488 20.19 -8.85 -11.93
C CYS A 488 19.43 -8.08 -13.00
N SER A 489 18.31 -7.51 -12.64
CA SER A 489 17.53 -6.66 -13.53
C SER A 489 17.31 -5.29 -12.91
N VAL A 490 17.22 -4.28 -13.76
CA VAL A 490 16.82 -2.92 -13.38
C VAL A 490 15.41 -2.65 -13.90
N LEU A 491 14.53 -2.21 -13.01
CA LEU A 491 13.16 -1.85 -13.32
C LEU A 491 13.05 -0.34 -13.52
N LEU A 492 12.36 0.06 -14.59
CA LEU A 492 12.17 1.46 -14.95
C LEU A 492 10.69 1.85 -14.90
N SER A 493 10.44 3.08 -14.46
CA SER A 493 9.12 3.69 -14.40
C SER A 493 9.22 5.17 -14.80
N PRO A 494 8.25 5.71 -15.54
CA PRO A 494 8.19 7.14 -15.84
C PRO A 494 7.88 7.99 -14.60
N GLU A 495 7.50 7.35 -13.48
CA GLU A 495 7.20 8.01 -12.21
C GLU A 495 8.45 8.24 -11.34
N ILE A 496 9.59 7.71 -11.73
CA ILE A 496 10.87 8.00 -11.08
C ILE A 496 11.13 9.51 -11.22
N PRO A 497 11.44 10.21 -10.13
CA PRO A 497 11.72 11.64 -10.18
C PRO A 497 12.78 11.98 -11.24
N ASP A 498 12.50 13.03 -12.04
CA ASP A 498 13.35 13.52 -13.13
C ASP A 498 13.58 12.51 -14.27
N PHE A 499 12.72 11.49 -14.41
CA PHE A 499 12.78 10.54 -15.51
C PHE A 499 12.26 11.17 -16.81
N ASP A 500 13.08 11.19 -17.87
CA ASP A 500 12.72 11.71 -19.18
C ASP A 500 12.51 10.56 -20.18
N ILE A 501 11.26 10.31 -20.55
CA ILE A 501 10.88 9.22 -21.46
C ILE A 501 11.45 9.36 -22.88
N GLN A 502 11.97 10.55 -23.25
CA GLN A 502 12.51 10.82 -24.58
C GLN A 502 14.03 10.64 -24.67
N GLN A 503 14.70 10.45 -23.54
CA GLN A 503 16.16 10.28 -23.50
C GLN A 503 16.58 8.84 -23.22
N PRO A 504 17.69 8.38 -23.81
CA PRO A 504 18.25 7.09 -23.48
C PRO A 504 18.87 7.09 -22.07
N TYR A 505 18.76 5.96 -21.39
CA TYR A 505 19.35 5.73 -20.08
C TYR A 505 20.57 4.81 -20.16
N LEU A 506 21.63 5.19 -19.46
CA LEU A 506 22.78 4.32 -19.27
C LEU A 506 22.55 3.45 -18.04
N ILE A 507 22.54 2.13 -18.21
CA ILE A 507 22.44 1.15 -17.14
C ILE A 507 23.72 0.37 -17.05
N SER A 508 24.29 0.20 -15.85
CA SER A 508 25.57 -0.49 -15.66
C SER A 508 25.52 -1.49 -14.50
N LYS A 509 26.25 -2.60 -14.66
CA LYS A 509 26.59 -3.57 -13.62
C LYS A 509 28.08 -3.85 -13.69
N GLY A 510 28.85 -3.37 -12.71
CA GLY A 510 30.30 -3.46 -12.77
C GLY A 510 30.88 -2.78 -14.02
N SER A 511 31.57 -3.56 -14.87
CA SER A 511 32.16 -3.07 -16.13
C SER A 511 31.17 -3.07 -17.30
N LYS A 512 30.06 -3.80 -17.21
CA LYS A 512 29.05 -3.90 -18.25
C LYS A 512 28.21 -2.63 -18.30
N ARG A 513 27.96 -2.13 -19.50
CA ARG A 513 27.15 -0.94 -19.74
C ARG A 513 26.20 -1.19 -20.90
N VAL A 514 24.94 -0.82 -20.71
CA VAL A 514 23.90 -0.90 -21.74
C VAL A 514 23.21 0.46 -21.82
N THR A 515 22.99 0.95 -23.03
CA THR A 515 22.18 2.14 -23.27
C THR A 515 20.82 1.69 -23.79
N VAL A 516 19.74 2.10 -23.11
CA VAL A 516 18.37 1.71 -23.45
C VAL A 516 17.50 2.94 -23.65
N ASN A 517 16.60 2.86 -24.63
CA ASN A 517 15.47 3.80 -24.74
C ASN A 517 14.32 3.28 -23.89
N TYR A 518 13.52 4.18 -23.35
CA TYR A 518 12.33 3.81 -22.62
C TYR A 518 11.29 3.21 -23.57
N ASP A 519 10.97 1.94 -23.36
CA ASP A 519 9.98 1.18 -24.13
C ASP A 519 9.09 0.39 -23.16
N PRO A 520 7.89 0.95 -22.82
CA PRO A 520 7.04 0.36 -21.79
C PRO A 520 6.35 -0.91 -22.26
N ASP A 521 6.43 -1.97 -21.46
CA ASP A 521 5.80 -3.27 -21.71
C ASP A 521 4.67 -3.52 -20.70
N ILE A 522 3.45 -3.69 -21.22
CA ILE A 522 2.25 -4.03 -20.42
C ILE A 522 2.44 -5.35 -19.67
N ARG A 523 3.18 -6.31 -20.24
CA ARG A 523 3.48 -7.61 -19.56
C ARG A 523 4.31 -7.40 -18.32
N VAL A 524 5.35 -6.58 -18.40
CA VAL A 524 6.20 -6.23 -17.26
C VAL A 524 5.34 -5.56 -16.18
N LEU A 525 4.52 -4.58 -16.57
CA LEU A 525 3.66 -3.85 -15.63
C LEU A 525 2.73 -4.80 -14.88
N LEU A 526 1.95 -5.60 -15.60
CA LEU A 526 0.96 -6.49 -15.01
C LEU A 526 1.60 -7.59 -14.17
N GLU A 527 2.73 -8.17 -14.63
CA GLU A 527 3.42 -9.22 -13.89
C GLU A 527 4.01 -8.69 -12.56
N GLN A 528 4.58 -7.49 -12.55
CA GLN A 528 5.06 -6.88 -11.30
C GLN A 528 3.92 -6.62 -10.31
N VAL A 529 2.76 -6.15 -10.78
CA VAL A 529 1.57 -5.97 -9.94
C VAL A 529 1.04 -7.32 -9.42
N ARG A 530 0.99 -8.35 -10.27
CA ARG A 530 0.55 -9.69 -9.88
C ARG A 530 1.44 -10.29 -8.78
N LEU A 531 2.76 -10.15 -8.92
CA LEU A 531 3.73 -10.70 -7.97
C LEU A 531 3.73 -9.97 -6.62
N THR A 532 3.49 -8.67 -6.62
CA THR A 532 3.64 -7.84 -5.41
C THR A 532 2.32 -7.35 -4.81
N GLY A 533 1.24 -7.33 -5.60
CA GLY A 533 0.00 -6.65 -5.26
C GLY A 533 0.10 -5.12 -5.26
N ASP A 534 1.29 -4.55 -5.52
CA ASP A 534 1.56 -3.12 -5.44
C ASP A 534 0.97 -2.37 -6.64
N ARG A 535 0.01 -1.48 -6.36
CA ARG A 535 -0.68 -0.68 -7.38
C ARG A 535 -0.28 0.79 -7.36
N SER A 536 0.59 1.18 -6.43
CA SER A 536 1.11 2.56 -6.32
C SER A 536 2.45 2.72 -7.02
N ARG A 537 3.34 1.73 -6.93
CA ARG A 537 4.65 1.72 -7.58
C ARG A 537 4.61 0.77 -8.77
N LEU A 538 4.40 1.33 -9.97
CA LEU A 538 4.28 0.55 -11.20
C LEU A 538 5.60 0.56 -11.98
N TRP A 539 6.03 -0.62 -12.42
CA TRP A 539 7.20 -0.83 -13.25
C TRP A 539 6.78 -1.10 -14.69
N PHE A 540 7.31 -0.32 -15.62
CA PHE A 540 6.88 -0.37 -17.03
C PHE A 540 7.90 -1.07 -17.92
N MET A 541 9.14 -1.14 -17.50
CA MET A 541 10.21 -1.76 -18.29
C MET A 541 11.17 -2.49 -17.38
N LYS A 542 11.68 -3.65 -17.83
CA LYS A 542 12.69 -4.45 -17.15
C LYS A 542 13.90 -4.60 -18.06
N VAL A 543 15.09 -4.32 -17.54
CA VAL A 543 16.35 -4.45 -18.27
C VAL A 543 17.22 -5.46 -17.55
N ASP A 544 17.50 -6.59 -18.21
CA ASP A 544 18.27 -7.68 -17.66
C ASP A 544 19.79 -7.44 -17.85
N LEU A 545 20.56 -7.63 -16.80
CA LEU A 545 22.00 -7.46 -16.74
C LEU A 545 22.64 -8.77 -16.28
N SER A 546 23.08 -9.59 -17.22
CA SER A 546 23.92 -10.77 -16.97
C SER A 546 25.39 -10.44 -17.23
N ASP A 547 26.31 -11.08 -16.52
CA ASP A 547 27.77 -10.91 -16.72
C ASP A 547 28.24 -11.36 -18.11
#